data_a5cd7064d333b42ab52542a5ab070385
#
_entry.id   a5cd7064d333b42ab52542a5ab070385
#
_cell.length_a   1.000
_cell.length_b   1.000
_cell.length_c   1.000
_cell.angle_alpha   90.00
_cell.angle_beta   90.00
_cell.angle_gamma   90.00
#
_symmetry.space_group_name_H-M   'P 1'
#
loop_
_entity.id
_entity.type
_entity.pdbx_description
1 polymer ?
#
loop_
_entity_poly.entity_id
_entity_poly.type
_entity_poly.pdbx_seq_one_letter_code
_entity_poly.pdbx_strand_id
1 'polypeptide(L)'
;MKSTHALLAFGAAICLATTCSLSAYASPLKNYDAGKVAIDAGITLPSSLKGDNYKFSKSNSTYLGATVGIGQKTALNYKWNNYKADEAKTRAQQFNIMYKVLPGISAYAGYLNADTSGDFGGKTKNSGQIGLQAAYDIPALFTVWGNVGYGNRNSGYEIGISKPILNNLEVNASYYNQTFDDAFGEDLDMKAKGVNLGLTL
;
A
#
# COMPACT_ATOMS: atom_id res chain seq x y z
N MET A 1 -8.83 -2.83 -23.42
CA MET A 1 -9.31 -1.50 -22.99
C MET A 1 -9.24 -1.22 -21.46
N LYS A 2 -8.68 -2.09 -20.60
CA LYS A 2 -8.65 -1.87 -19.13
C LYS A 2 -7.38 -1.16 -18.60
N SER A 3 -6.36 -0.92 -19.42
CA SER A 3 -5.10 -0.29 -19.00
C SER A 3 -5.09 1.24 -19.08
N THR A 4 -5.97 1.83 -19.85
CA THR A 4 -6.02 3.28 -20.12
C THR A 4 -6.49 4.10 -18.92
N HIS A 5 -7.36 3.56 -18.08
CA HIS A 5 -7.87 4.28 -16.91
C HIS A 5 -6.84 4.40 -15.77
N ALA A 6 -5.98 3.39 -15.61
CA ALA A 6 -4.89 3.46 -14.63
C ALA A 6 -3.81 4.47 -15.05
N LEU A 7 -3.51 4.56 -16.36
CA LEU A 7 -2.59 5.55 -16.92
C LEU A 7 -3.13 6.99 -16.80
N LEU A 8 -4.43 7.19 -16.98
CA LEU A 8 -5.07 8.51 -16.83
C LEU A 8 -5.09 8.99 -15.38
N ALA A 9 -5.36 8.09 -14.42
CA ALA A 9 -5.27 8.42 -13.00
C ALA A 9 -3.82 8.71 -12.57
N PHE A 10 -2.85 8.02 -13.14
CA PHE A 10 -1.43 8.25 -12.91
C PHE A 10 -0.95 9.57 -13.55
N GLY A 11 -1.40 9.86 -14.76
CA GLY A 11 -1.12 11.12 -15.43
C GLY A 11 -1.71 12.34 -14.70
N ALA A 12 -2.92 12.23 -14.16
CA ALA A 12 -3.54 13.28 -13.37
C ALA A 12 -2.82 13.53 -12.04
N ALA A 13 -2.32 12.48 -11.38
CA ALA A 13 -1.51 12.59 -10.17
C ALA A 13 -0.15 13.27 -10.44
N ILE A 14 0.48 12.97 -11.57
CA ILE A 14 1.75 13.60 -11.99
C ILE A 14 1.53 15.07 -12.38
N CYS A 15 0.45 15.40 -13.06
CA CYS A 15 0.13 16.79 -13.41
C CYS A 15 -0.18 17.66 -12.18
N LEU A 16 -0.78 17.10 -11.13
CA LEU A 16 -0.95 17.77 -9.84
C LEU A 16 0.38 17.98 -9.10
N ALA A 17 1.33 17.07 -9.29
CA ALA A 17 2.64 17.15 -8.65
C ALA A 17 3.54 18.27 -9.16
N THR A 18 3.32 18.78 -10.37
CA THR A 18 4.14 19.88 -10.95
C THR A 18 3.90 21.26 -10.32
N THR A 19 2.79 21.43 -9.58
CA THR A 19 2.48 22.66 -8.84
C THR A 19 2.64 22.50 -7.32
N CYS A 20 3.00 21.30 -6.84
CA CYS A 20 3.07 20.97 -5.44
C CYS A 20 4.53 20.89 -4.96
N SER A 21 4.82 21.44 -3.81
CA SER A 21 6.11 21.21 -3.15
C SER A 21 6.20 19.74 -2.74
N LEU A 22 6.97 18.94 -3.49
CA LEU A 22 7.28 17.56 -3.15
C LEU A 22 8.03 17.56 -1.82
N SER A 23 7.39 17.05 -0.79
CA SER A 23 8.05 16.73 0.48
C SER A 23 8.11 15.21 0.56
N ALA A 24 9.30 14.68 0.49
CA ALA A 24 9.51 13.25 0.59
C ALA A 24 9.25 12.73 2.00
N TYR A 25 8.43 11.72 2.10
CA TYR A 25 8.24 10.96 3.32
C TYR A 25 7.95 9.50 2.95
N ALA A 26 8.93 8.60 3.10
CA ALA A 26 8.79 7.15 2.95
C ALA A 26 7.95 6.52 4.07
N SER A 27 7.81 7.24 5.15
CA SER A 27 6.79 7.03 6.16
C SER A 27 5.46 7.54 5.62
N PRO A 28 4.36 7.09 6.20
CA PRO A 28 3.05 7.67 5.97
C PRO A 28 3.12 9.19 6.00
N LEU A 29 2.53 9.85 4.99
CA LEU A 29 2.51 11.31 4.92
C LEU A 29 2.02 11.87 6.26
N LYS A 30 2.86 12.63 6.96
CA LYS A 30 2.54 13.16 8.31
C LYS A 30 1.84 14.50 8.24
N ASN A 31 2.04 15.24 7.16
CA ASN A 31 1.41 16.51 6.91
C ASN A 31 0.43 16.39 5.75
N TYR A 32 -0.86 16.59 6.04
CA TYR A 32 -1.95 16.50 5.07
C TYR A 32 -2.34 17.85 4.46
N ASP A 33 -1.56 18.89 4.67
CA ASP A 33 -1.82 20.19 4.03
C ASP A 33 -2.02 20.03 2.53
N ALA A 34 -2.93 20.81 1.98
CA ALA A 34 -3.26 20.74 0.57
C ALA A 34 -2.00 20.95 -0.30
N GLY A 35 -1.82 20.04 -1.24
CA GLY A 35 -0.66 20.04 -2.14
C GLY A 35 0.58 19.28 -1.62
N LYS A 36 0.56 18.73 -0.41
CA LYS A 36 1.59 17.78 0.01
C LYS A 36 1.36 16.43 -0.64
N VAL A 37 2.41 15.89 -1.25
CA VAL A 37 2.35 14.61 -1.98
C VAL A 37 3.49 13.72 -1.53
N ALA A 38 3.21 12.44 -1.35
CA ALA A 38 4.23 11.40 -1.20
C ALA A 38 3.99 10.31 -2.25
N ILE A 39 5.04 9.86 -2.92
CA ILE A 39 4.99 8.78 -3.91
C ILE A 39 5.95 7.68 -3.46
N ASP A 40 5.41 6.49 -3.27
CA ASP A 40 6.16 5.31 -2.84
C ASP A 40 6.31 4.33 -3.99
N ALA A 41 7.50 3.79 -4.18
CA ALA A 41 7.73 2.71 -5.12
C ALA A 41 8.82 1.75 -4.61
N GLY A 42 8.67 0.47 -4.90
CA GLY A 42 9.66 -0.50 -4.46
C GLY A 42 9.39 -1.93 -4.91
N ILE A 43 10.13 -2.82 -4.29
CA ILE A 43 10.05 -4.26 -4.52
C ILE A 43 9.43 -4.95 -3.30
N THR A 44 8.64 -5.95 -3.58
CA THR A 44 8.04 -6.86 -2.60
C THR A 44 8.76 -8.19 -2.67
N LEU A 45 9.32 -8.61 -1.56
CA LEU A 45 10.06 -9.86 -1.35
C LEU A 45 9.21 -10.78 -0.47
N PRO A 46 8.40 -11.67 -1.06
CA PRO A 46 7.53 -12.52 -0.27
C PRO A 46 8.32 -13.58 0.51
N SER A 47 8.09 -13.68 1.80
CA SER A 47 8.61 -14.75 2.64
C SER A 47 7.68 -15.98 2.66
N SER A 48 6.39 -15.75 2.46
CA SER A 48 5.37 -16.80 2.39
C SER A 48 4.20 -16.33 1.53
N LEU A 49 3.80 -17.17 0.58
CA LEU A 49 2.55 -17.09 -0.14
C LEU A 49 1.81 -18.42 0.05
N LYS A 50 0.57 -18.38 0.53
CA LYS A 50 -0.22 -19.57 0.83
C LYS A 50 -1.67 -19.38 0.40
N GLY A 51 -2.25 -20.40 -0.20
CA GLY A 51 -3.67 -20.71 -0.09
C GLY A 51 -3.87 -21.56 1.17
N ASP A 52 -5.08 -21.84 1.60
CA ASP A 52 -5.33 -22.50 2.89
C ASP A 52 -4.41 -23.69 3.18
N ASN A 53 -4.40 -24.71 2.34
CA ASN A 53 -3.58 -25.90 2.49
C ASN A 53 -2.44 -26.00 1.48
N TYR A 54 -2.21 -24.96 0.68
CA TYR A 54 -1.24 -24.97 -0.40
C TYR A 54 -0.20 -23.87 -0.23
N LYS A 55 1.07 -24.21 -0.36
CA LYS A 55 2.16 -23.23 -0.41
C LYS A 55 2.51 -22.96 -1.87
N PHE A 56 2.38 -21.72 -2.26
CA PHE A 56 2.84 -21.27 -3.57
C PHE A 56 4.34 -21.04 -3.59
N SER A 57 4.95 -21.13 -4.76
CA SER A 57 6.27 -20.60 -5.02
C SER A 57 6.31 -19.07 -4.70
N LYS A 58 7.48 -18.52 -4.56
CA LYS A 58 7.64 -17.10 -4.21
C LYS A 58 8.40 -16.40 -5.31
N SER A 59 7.79 -15.37 -5.85
CA SER A 59 8.40 -14.53 -6.88
C SER A 59 8.38 -13.07 -6.46
N ASN A 60 9.51 -12.39 -6.66
CA ASN A 60 9.60 -10.96 -6.35
C ASN A 60 8.63 -10.16 -7.22
N SER A 61 8.11 -9.09 -6.67
CA SER A 61 7.17 -8.23 -7.34
C SER A 61 7.41 -6.75 -6.98
N THR A 62 6.53 -5.87 -7.43
CA THR A 62 6.65 -4.43 -7.21
C THR A 62 5.42 -3.90 -6.52
N TYR A 63 5.58 -2.80 -5.81
CA TYR A 63 4.49 -1.99 -5.29
C TYR A 63 4.65 -0.53 -5.66
N LEU A 64 3.54 0.19 -5.62
CA LEU A 64 3.47 1.61 -5.87
C LEU A 64 2.42 2.22 -4.93
N GLY A 65 2.70 3.40 -4.41
CA GLY A 65 1.78 4.16 -3.58
C GLY A 65 1.82 5.65 -3.91
N ALA A 66 0.74 6.34 -3.61
CA ALA A 66 0.68 7.79 -3.63
C ALA A 66 -0.26 8.29 -2.54
N THR A 67 0.15 9.32 -1.82
CA THR A 67 -0.68 9.99 -0.83
C THR A 67 -0.68 11.49 -1.13
N VAL A 68 -1.86 12.09 -1.18
CA VAL A 68 -2.05 13.51 -1.47
C VAL A 68 -2.84 14.17 -0.34
N GLY A 69 -2.24 15.15 0.29
CA GLY A 69 -2.91 16.01 1.26
C GLY A 69 -3.92 16.92 0.56
N ILE A 70 -5.15 16.94 1.06
CA ILE A 70 -6.24 17.77 0.53
C ILE A 70 -6.79 18.77 1.56
N GLY A 71 -6.21 18.80 2.75
CA GLY A 71 -6.56 19.71 3.84
C GLY A 71 -5.77 19.35 5.08
N GLN A 72 -5.78 20.19 6.12
CA GLN A 72 -4.94 20.05 7.32
C GLN A 72 -5.00 18.67 8.00
N LYS A 73 -6.13 17.99 7.87
CA LYS A 73 -6.37 16.68 8.52
C LYS A 73 -6.74 15.57 7.55
N THR A 74 -6.90 15.86 6.26
CA THR A 74 -7.46 14.92 5.28
C THR A 74 -6.49 14.69 4.13
N ALA A 75 -6.32 13.42 3.75
CA ALA A 75 -5.54 13.03 2.57
C ALA A 75 -6.26 11.93 1.78
N LEU A 76 -5.91 11.82 0.51
CA LEU A 76 -6.26 10.69 -0.35
C LEU A 76 -5.03 9.80 -0.48
N ASN A 77 -5.23 8.50 -0.39
CA ASN A 77 -4.18 7.51 -0.55
C ASN A 77 -4.57 6.49 -1.60
N TYR A 78 -3.65 6.19 -2.48
CA TYR A 78 -3.72 5.08 -3.41
C TYR A 78 -2.55 4.15 -3.16
N LYS A 79 -2.78 2.83 -3.13
CA LYS A 79 -1.74 1.81 -3.02
C LYS A 79 -2.01 0.67 -3.99
N TRP A 80 -0.99 0.28 -4.74
CA TRP A 80 -1.00 -0.86 -5.63
C TRP A 80 0.09 -1.83 -5.22
N ASN A 81 -0.29 -3.06 -4.93
CA ASN A 81 0.61 -4.15 -4.58
C ASN A 81 0.40 -5.30 -5.55
N ASN A 82 1.49 -5.98 -5.86
CA ASN A 82 1.47 -7.15 -6.70
C ASN A 82 2.14 -8.31 -5.93
N TYR A 83 1.37 -9.33 -5.62
CA TYR A 83 1.85 -10.53 -4.95
C TYR A 83 1.96 -11.64 -5.98
N LYS A 84 3.18 -12.15 -6.24
CA LYS A 84 3.47 -13.13 -7.28
C LYS A 84 3.93 -14.45 -6.71
N ALA A 85 3.40 -15.51 -7.30
CA ALA A 85 3.90 -16.87 -7.30
C ALA A 85 3.98 -17.35 -8.75
N ASP A 86 4.63 -18.47 -9.04
CA ASP A 86 4.63 -19.02 -10.40
C ASP A 86 3.22 -19.53 -10.75
N GLU A 87 2.52 -20.07 -9.76
CA GLU A 87 1.17 -20.65 -9.89
C GLU A 87 0.04 -19.64 -9.73
N ALA A 88 0.31 -18.47 -9.13
CA ALA A 88 -0.73 -17.49 -8.80
C ALA A 88 -0.21 -16.07 -8.72
N LYS A 89 -1.09 -15.12 -8.99
CA LYS A 89 -0.83 -13.69 -8.89
C LYS A 89 -2.04 -12.95 -8.35
N THR A 90 -1.83 -12.11 -7.34
CA THR A 90 -2.86 -11.18 -6.84
C THR A 90 -2.38 -9.75 -6.99
N ARG A 91 -3.18 -8.94 -7.67
CA ARG A 91 -3.03 -7.49 -7.77
C ARG A 91 -4.03 -6.83 -6.84
N ALA A 92 -3.55 -6.11 -5.84
CA ALA A 92 -4.38 -5.39 -4.90
C ALA A 92 -4.25 -3.89 -5.13
N GLN A 93 -5.37 -3.23 -5.37
CA GLN A 93 -5.48 -1.77 -5.51
C GLN A 93 -6.35 -1.24 -4.39
N GLN A 94 -5.84 -0.25 -3.67
CA GLN A 94 -6.52 0.35 -2.53
C GLN A 94 -6.68 1.85 -2.78
N PHE A 95 -7.87 2.36 -2.47
CA PHE A 95 -8.19 3.79 -2.46
C PHE A 95 -8.74 4.14 -1.10
N ASN A 96 -8.09 5.03 -0.37
CA ASN A 96 -8.45 5.38 0.98
C ASN A 96 -8.59 6.89 1.14
N ILE A 97 -9.56 7.30 1.92
CA ILE A 97 -9.63 8.63 2.53
C ILE A 97 -9.05 8.50 3.92
N MET A 98 -8.07 9.33 4.22
CA MET A 98 -7.35 9.33 5.49
C MET A 98 -7.72 10.58 6.29
N TYR A 99 -7.87 10.42 7.59
CA TYR A 99 -8.14 11.50 8.52
C TYR A 99 -7.17 11.45 9.70
N LYS A 100 -6.46 12.54 9.94
CA LYS A 100 -5.54 12.68 11.06
C LYS A 100 -6.32 12.85 12.36
N VAL A 101 -6.26 11.83 13.22
CA VAL A 101 -6.94 11.79 14.52
C VAL A 101 -6.07 12.47 15.60
N LEU A 102 -4.79 12.14 15.61
CA LEU A 102 -3.77 12.68 16.52
C LEU A 102 -2.47 12.96 15.75
N PRO A 103 -1.53 13.74 16.31
CA PRO A 103 -0.19 13.84 15.72
C PRO A 103 0.41 12.46 15.52
N GLY A 104 0.80 12.15 14.28
CA GLY A 104 1.37 10.85 13.91
C GLY A 104 0.37 9.70 13.80
N ILE A 105 -0.92 9.88 14.06
CA ILE A 105 -1.94 8.82 13.96
C ILE A 105 -3.08 9.27 13.06
N SER A 106 -3.40 8.44 12.08
CA SER A 106 -4.51 8.64 11.14
C SER A 106 -5.39 7.41 11.07
N ALA A 107 -6.70 7.63 11.01
CA ALA A 107 -7.67 6.63 10.61
C ALA A 107 -7.91 6.72 9.11
N TYR A 108 -8.29 5.63 8.49
CA TYR A 108 -8.70 5.63 7.09
C TYR A 108 -9.91 4.73 6.85
N ALA A 109 -10.66 5.10 5.82
CA ALA A 109 -11.70 4.26 5.25
C ALA A 109 -11.55 4.26 3.73
N GLY A 110 -11.88 3.16 3.10
CA GLY A 110 -11.68 3.07 1.65
C GLY A 110 -12.17 1.78 1.04
N TYR A 111 -11.63 1.53 -0.12
CA TYR A 111 -12.00 0.44 -1.00
C TYR A 111 -10.77 -0.30 -1.50
N LEU A 112 -10.84 -1.61 -1.48
CA LEU A 112 -9.83 -2.50 -2.04
C LEU A 112 -10.44 -3.30 -3.18
N ASN A 113 -9.71 -3.35 -4.30
CA ASN A 113 -9.96 -4.27 -5.41
C ASN A 113 -8.79 -5.25 -5.48
N ALA A 114 -9.03 -6.52 -5.27
CA ALA A 114 -8.06 -7.59 -5.40
C ALA A 114 -8.41 -8.46 -6.62
N ASP A 115 -7.52 -8.49 -7.59
CA ASP A 115 -7.64 -9.29 -8.82
C ASP A 115 -6.65 -10.44 -8.74
N THR A 116 -7.16 -11.64 -8.50
CA THR A 116 -6.36 -12.87 -8.39
C THR A 116 -6.52 -13.69 -9.66
N SER A 117 -5.42 -14.25 -10.13
CA SER A 117 -5.36 -15.18 -11.26
C SER A 117 -4.31 -16.26 -11.00
N GLY A 118 -4.50 -17.47 -11.51
CA GLY A 118 -3.58 -18.58 -11.36
C GLY A 118 -4.15 -19.89 -11.86
N ASP A 119 -3.38 -20.96 -11.66
CA ASP A 119 -3.73 -22.32 -12.15
C ASP A 119 -4.97 -22.89 -11.44
N PHE A 120 -5.29 -22.38 -10.25
CA PHE A 120 -6.49 -22.73 -9.46
C PHE A 120 -7.71 -21.87 -9.79
N GLY A 121 -7.68 -21.15 -10.92
CA GLY A 121 -8.68 -20.15 -11.24
C GLY A 121 -8.31 -18.78 -10.69
N GLY A 122 -9.27 -17.85 -10.76
CA GLY A 122 -9.05 -16.50 -10.24
C GLY A 122 -10.35 -15.73 -10.19
N LYS A 123 -10.41 -14.81 -9.26
CA LYS A 123 -11.55 -13.90 -9.09
C LYS A 123 -11.08 -12.49 -8.78
N THR A 124 -11.86 -11.54 -9.24
CA THR A 124 -11.77 -10.16 -8.78
C THR A 124 -12.71 -9.98 -7.60
N LYS A 125 -12.16 -9.56 -6.48
CA LYS A 125 -12.91 -9.29 -5.25
C LYS A 125 -12.80 -7.83 -4.85
N ASN A 126 -13.90 -7.31 -4.36
CA ASN A 126 -14.03 -5.95 -3.87
C ASN A 126 -14.32 -5.97 -2.39
N SER A 127 -13.69 -5.08 -1.64
CA SER A 127 -13.83 -4.97 -0.19
C SER A 127 -13.88 -3.52 0.24
N GLY A 128 -14.87 -3.16 1.05
CA GLY A 128 -14.77 -1.98 1.87
C GLY A 128 -13.78 -2.23 2.99
N GLN A 129 -12.97 -1.25 3.35
CA GLN A 129 -11.97 -1.38 4.40
C GLN A 129 -11.90 -0.15 5.29
N ILE A 130 -11.48 -0.38 6.54
CA ILE A 130 -11.14 0.65 7.52
C ILE A 130 -9.79 0.30 8.13
N GLY A 131 -9.10 1.28 8.68
CA GLY A 131 -7.85 1.00 9.36
C GLY A 131 -7.25 2.19 10.08
N LEU A 132 -6.10 1.93 10.66
CA LEU A 132 -5.29 2.92 11.37
C LEU A 132 -3.86 2.89 10.82
N GLN A 133 -3.27 4.05 10.77
CA GLN A 133 -1.87 4.26 10.41
C GLN A 133 -1.22 5.12 11.49
N ALA A 134 -0.04 4.74 11.91
CA ALA A 134 0.77 5.50 12.86
C ALA A 134 2.20 5.68 12.34
N ALA A 135 2.82 6.82 12.67
CA ALA A 135 4.22 7.08 12.39
C ALA A 135 4.82 7.90 13.53
N TYR A 136 6.02 7.54 13.93
CA TYR A 136 6.77 8.18 14.99
C TYR A 136 8.22 8.43 14.57
N ASP A 137 8.67 9.68 14.68
CA ASP A 137 10.04 10.05 14.39
C ASP A 137 10.94 9.79 15.58
N ILE A 138 12.02 9.07 15.34
CA ILE A 138 13.16 9.00 16.26
C ILE A 138 14.16 10.04 15.77
N PRO A 139 14.31 11.16 16.47
CA PRO A 139 15.10 12.30 15.98
C PRO A 139 16.50 11.90 15.53
N ALA A 140 16.92 12.41 14.38
CA ALA A 140 18.22 12.17 13.73
C ALA A 140 18.50 10.73 13.30
N LEU A 141 17.60 9.79 13.51
CA LEU A 141 17.80 8.37 13.17
C LEU A 141 16.90 7.90 12.03
N PHE A 142 15.64 7.66 12.32
CA PHE A 142 14.68 7.12 11.37
C PHE A 142 13.25 7.35 11.86
N THR A 143 12.27 7.11 10.99
CA THR A 143 10.87 7.04 11.36
C THR A 143 10.45 5.58 11.47
N VAL A 144 9.79 5.22 12.57
CA VAL A 144 9.06 3.94 12.69
C VAL A 144 7.61 4.20 12.32
N TRP A 145 7.03 3.31 11.54
CA TRP A 145 5.64 3.44 11.14
C TRP A 145 4.95 2.09 11.04
N GLY A 146 3.64 2.12 11.04
CA GLY A 146 2.83 0.93 10.84
C GLY A 146 1.43 1.28 10.41
N ASN A 147 0.78 0.32 9.77
CA ASN A 147 -0.64 0.38 9.47
C ASN A 147 -1.30 -0.97 9.76
N VAL A 148 -2.58 -0.92 10.09
CA VAL A 148 -3.45 -2.08 10.23
C VAL A 148 -4.76 -1.78 9.51
N GLY A 149 -5.24 -2.73 8.73
CA GLY A 149 -6.46 -2.62 7.97
C GLY A 149 -7.33 -3.84 8.13
N TYR A 150 -8.63 -3.61 8.14
CA TYR A 150 -9.64 -4.64 8.17
C TYR A 150 -10.78 -4.29 7.21
N GLY A 151 -11.21 -5.25 6.43
CA GLY A 151 -12.33 -5.13 5.51
C GLY A 151 -13.20 -6.39 5.53
N ASN A 152 -14.27 -6.35 4.77
CA ASN A 152 -15.17 -7.49 4.69
C ASN A 152 -14.61 -8.71 3.92
N ARG A 153 -13.46 -8.52 3.22
CA ARG A 153 -12.77 -9.59 2.44
C ARG A 153 -11.25 -9.43 2.46
N ASN A 154 -10.73 -8.66 3.39
CA ASN A 154 -9.29 -8.50 3.55
C ASN A 154 -8.96 -8.08 4.95
N SER A 155 -7.80 -8.49 5.41
CA SER A 155 -7.21 -7.99 6.65
C SER A 155 -5.69 -8.00 6.54
N GLY A 156 -5.04 -7.14 7.31
CA GLY A 156 -3.59 -7.15 7.31
C GLY A 156 -2.96 -6.04 8.11
N TYR A 157 -1.66 -6.14 8.22
CA TYR A 157 -0.83 -5.11 8.82
C TYR A 157 0.51 -4.98 8.09
N GLU A 158 1.10 -3.82 8.22
CA GLU A 158 2.44 -3.53 7.75
C GLU A 158 3.16 -2.70 8.82
N ILE A 159 4.39 -3.03 9.13
CA ILE A 159 5.25 -2.26 10.04
C ILE A 159 6.58 -2.02 9.36
N GLY A 160 7.11 -0.81 9.47
CA GLY A 160 8.31 -0.43 8.75
C GLY A 160 9.11 0.66 9.43
N ILE A 161 10.27 0.86 8.83
CA ILE A 161 11.17 1.97 9.14
C ILE A 161 11.48 2.71 7.86
N SER A 162 11.73 4.01 7.98
CA SER A 162 12.18 4.84 6.87
C SER A 162 13.23 5.84 7.33
N LYS A 163 14.17 6.15 6.43
CA LYS A 163 15.26 7.07 6.70
C LYS A 163 15.42 8.04 5.53
N PRO A 164 15.39 9.36 5.77
CA PRO A 164 15.73 10.32 4.75
C PRO A 164 17.21 10.19 4.35
N ILE A 165 17.46 10.15 3.04
CA ILE A 165 18.82 10.11 2.46
C ILE A 165 19.13 11.39 1.68
N LEU A 166 18.10 12.08 1.18
CA LEU A 166 18.16 13.41 0.58
C LEU A 166 16.95 14.22 1.06
N ASN A 167 16.95 15.53 0.78
CA ASN A 167 15.85 16.41 1.21
C ASN A 167 14.45 15.94 0.78
N ASN A 168 14.37 15.25 -0.35
CA ASN A 168 13.10 14.77 -0.92
C ASN A 168 13.13 13.28 -1.26
N LEU A 169 14.00 12.50 -0.65
CA LEU A 169 14.11 11.08 -0.91
C LEU A 169 14.38 10.31 0.38
N GLU A 170 13.53 9.35 0.66
CA GLU A 170 13.70 8.41 1.77
C GLU A 170 13.84 6.98 1.25
N VAL A 171 14.61 6.18 1.96
CA VAL A 171 14.58 4.71 1.83
C VAL A 171 13.65 4.14 2.88
N ASN A 172 12.95 3.08 2.52
CA ASN A 172 12.08 2.38 3.44
C ASN A 172 12.27 0.87 3.39
N ALA A 173 12.02 0.23 4.52
CA ALA A 173 11.90 -1.21 4.65
C ALA A 173 10.71 -1.52 5.56
N SER A 174 9.86 -2.45 5.14
CA SER A 174 8.70 -2.86 5.95
C SER A 174 8.48 -4.36 5.89
N TYR A 175 7.85 -4.89 6.92
CA TYR A 175 7.29 -6.23 6.95
C TYR A 175 5.78 -6.14 6.84
N TYR A 176 5.20 -6.92 5.94
CA TYR A 176 3.76 -6.99 5.71
C TYR A 176 3.20 -8.39 5.96
N ASN A 177 1.93 -8.44 6.36
CA ASN A 177 1.12 -9.63 6.46
C ASN A 177 -0.30 -9.28 5.99
N GLN A 178 -0.73 -9.88 4.87
CA GLN A 178 -2.01 -9.59 4.23
C GLN A 178 -2.77 -10.89 3.98
N THR A 179 -4.07 -10.86 4.22
CA THR A 179 -5.00 -11.93 3.90
C THR A 179 -6.05 -11.38 2.95
N PHE A 180 -6.37 -12.13 1.92
CA PHE A 180 -7.46 -11.87 0.98
C PHE A 180 -8.39 -13.07 1.01
N ASP A 181 -9.62 -12.87 1.49
CA ASP A 181 -10.59 -13.93 1.67
C ASP A 181 -11.20 -14.28 0.30
N ASP A 182 -11.49 -15.57 0.08
CA ASP A 182 -12.08 -16.13 -1.15
C ASP A 182 -11.31 -15.75 -2.44
N ALA A 183 -10.01 -15.58 -2.38
CA ALA A 183 -9.21 -15.07 -3.49
C ALA A 183 -9.24 -15.97 -4.75
N PHE A 184 -9.31 -17.29 -4.59
CA PHE A 184 -9.32 -18.27 -5.67
C PHE A 184 -10.69 -18.90 -5.93
N GLY A 185 -11.74 -18.48 -5.24
CA GLY A 185 -13.07 -19.03 -5.33
C GLY A 185 -13.77 -19.03 -3.99
N GLU A 186 -14.79 -19.86 -3.82
CA GLU A 186 -15.45 -20.00 -2.53
C GLU A 186 -14.52 -20.75 -1.58
N ASP A 187 -14.29 -20.17 -0.38
CA ASP A 187 -13.54 -20.74 0.74
C ASP A 187 -12.02 -20.93 0.53
N LEU A 188 -11.39 -20.26 -0.44
CA LEU A 188 -9.94 -20.32 -0.63
C LEU A 188 -9.29 -18.96 -0.43
N ASP A 189 -8.74 -18.74 0.74
CA ASP A 189 -8.02 -17.52 1.10
C ASP A 189 -6.61 -17.48 0.49
N MET A 190 -6.12 -16.27 0.25
CA MET A 190 -4.71 -16.03 -0.03
C MET A 190 -4.06 -15.27 1.13
N LYS A 191 -2.98 -15.83 1.67
CA LYS A 191 -2.18 -15.21 2.73
C LYS A 191 -0.77 -14.89 2.21
N ALA A 192 -0.41 -13.62 2.25
CA ALA A 192 0.88 -13.10 1.78
C ALA A 192 1.64 -12.44 2.92
N LYS A 193 2.89 -12.83 3.11
CA LYS A 193 3.81 -12.24 4.09
C LYS A 193 5.17 -12.01 3.45
N GLY A 194 5.83 -10.94 3.84
CA GLY A 194 7.16 -10.65 3.32
C GLY A 194 7.70 -9.30 3.73
N VAL A 195 8.69 -8.87 2.98
CA VAL A 195 9.36 -7.59 3.19
C VAL A 195 9.17 -6.73 1.94
N ASN A 196 8.89 -5.45 2.13
CA ASN A 196 8.96 -4.43 1.10
C ASN A 196 10.23 -3.61 1.30
N LEU A 197 10.93 -3.34 0.22
CA LEU A 197 12.05 -2.40 0.17
C LEU A 197 11.76 -1.35 -0.89
N GLY A 198 11.91 -0.09 -0.57
CA GLY A 198 11.52 0.95 -1.50
C GLY A 198 12.07 2.32 -1.21
N LEU A 199 11.64 3.23 -2.06
CA LEU A 199 11.94 4.65 -2.01
C LEU A 199 10.63 5.44 -1.98
N THR A 200 10.68 6.59 -1.33
CA THR A 200 9.60 7.57 -1.34
C THR A 200 10.14 8.95 -1.71
N LEU A 201 9.39 9.63 -2.55
CA LEU A 201 9.59 11.01 -3.00
C LEU A 201 8.50 11.91 -2.45
#